data_9ef851b3e7d47a8744268c86e92b8681
#
_entry.id   9ef851b3e7d47a8744268c86e92b8681
#
_cell.length_a   1.000
_cell.length_b   1.000
_cell.length_c   1.000
_cell.angle_alpha   90.00
_cell.angle_beta   90.00
_cell.angle_gamma   90.00
#
_symmetry.space_group_name_H-M   'P 1'
#
loop_
_entity.id
_entity.type
_entity.pdbx_description
1 polymer ?
#
loop_
_entity_poly.entity_id
_entity_poly.type
_entity_poly.pdbx_seq_one_letter_code
_entity_poly.pdbx_strand_id
1 'polypeptide(L)'
;MKFPDFIFVGVVLANLVLVGYLGIGDYQRGRLVADSQQNGEQIVAWFENFALKFQDGSAISPQSCIPISEEAPGQKGAKINTWKSCVEDLYGNDGPFHQYTNLLIPKAPAYAAKCDKHELNSSGAFIFEKLTANPAGPPSAGPMELGEKLLGGINIRLSLCDTGYYLIKIGEFKL
;
A
#
# COMPACT_ATOMS: atom_id res chain seq x y z
N MET A 1 0.75 -39.14 -43.65
CA MET A 1 0.78 -37.68 -43.36
C MET A 1 1.60 -37.01 -44.44
N LYS A 2 1.07 -36.01 -45.11
CA LYS A 2 1.78 -35.26 -46.16
C LYS A 2 2.64 -34.15 -45.47
N PHE A 3 3.75 -33.79 -46.10
CA PHE A 3 4.67 -32.75 -45.58
C PHE A 3 3.98 -31.46 -45.06
N PRO A 4 2.90 -30.94 -45.72
CA PRO A 4 2.16 -29.77 -45.20
C PRO A 4 1.44 -30.02 -43.88
N ASP A 5 1.05 -31.27 -43.58
CA ASP A 5 0.37 -31.59 -42.30
C ASP A 5 1.31 -31.40 -41.09
N PHE A 6 2.61 -31.72 -41.24
CA PHE A 6 3.61 -31.49 -40.20
C PHE A 6 3.88 -30.03 -39.93
N ILE A 7 3.89 -29.19 -40.99
CA ILE A 7 4.08 -27.74 -40.84
C ILE A 7 2.89 -27.16 -40.09
N PHE A 8 1.67 -27.54 -40.44
CA PHE A 8 0.46 -27.06 -39.79
C PHE A 8 0.45 -27.44 -38.27
N VAL A 9 0.71 -28.69 -37.95
CA VAL A 9 0.80 -29.17 -36.57
C VAL A 9 1.89 -28.43 -35.81
N GLY A 10 3.05 -28.22 -36.41
CA GLY A 10 4.16 -27.45 -35.78
C GLY A 10 3.77 -26.02 -35.48
N VAL A 11 3.08 -25.31 -36.36
CA VAL A 11 2.61 -23.95 -36.17
C VAL A 11 1.56 -23.88 -35.05
N VAL A 12 0.63 -24.82 -34.99
CA VAL A 12 -0.40 -24.88 -33.93
C VAL A 12 0.24 -25.11 -32.57
N LEU A 13 1.17 -26.06 -32.46
CA LEU A 13 1.89 -26.33 -31.22
C LEU A 13 2.73 -25.13 -30.75
N ALA A 14 3.44 -24.47 -31.68
CA ALA A 14 4.21 -23.28 -31.37
C ALA A 14 3.32 -22.15 -30.81
N ASN A 15 2.15 -21.93 -31.41
CA ASN A 15 1.19 -20.93 -30.90
C ASN A 15 0.64 -21.31 -29.53
N LEU A 16 0.30 -22.57 -29.27
CA LEU A 16 -0.18 -23.03 -27.98
C LEU A 16 0.88 -22.83 -26.86
N VAL A 17 2.14 -23.14 -27.16
CA VAL A 17 3.26 -22.91 -26.23
C VAL A 17 3.43 -21.41 -25.97
N LEU A 18 3.38 -20.57 -26.98
CA LEU A 18 3.52 -19.12 -26.84
C LEU A 18 2.39 -18.53 -25.99
N VAL A 19 1.14 -18.87 -26.28
CA VAL A 19 -0.03 -18.41 -25.52
C VAL A 19 0.02 -18.91 -24.08
N GLY A 20 0.41 -20.17 -23.87
CA GLY A 20 0.59 -20.72 -22.53
C GLY A 20 1.67 -20.00 -21.74
N TYR A 21 2.82 -19.73 -22.35
CA TYR A 21 3.93 -19.04 -21.70
C TYR A 21 3.57 -17.60 -21.29
N LEU A 22 2.93 -16.84 -22.17
CA LEU A 22 2.49 -15.47 -21.89
C LEU A 22 1.38 -15.46 -20.82
N GLY A 23 0.41 -16.37 -20.92
CA GLY A 23 -0.71 -16.45 -19.97
C GLY A 23 -0.27 -16.80 -18.54
N ILE A 24 0.74 -17.65 -18.36
CA ILE A 24 1.24 -18.01 -17.03
C ILE A 24 1.87 -16.78 -16.36
N GLY A 25 2.64 -15.98 -17.10
CA GLY A 25 3.29 -14.77 -16.53
C GLY A 25 2.26 -13.75 -16.03
N ASP A 26 1.23 -13.49 -16.81
CA ASP A 26 0.17 -12.54 -16.44
C ASP A 26 -0.68 -13.06 -15.27
N TYR A 27 -0.98 -14.36 -15.26
CA TYR A 27 -1.68 -14.99 -14.14
C TYR A 27 -0.91 -14.88 -12.82
N GLN A 28 0.40 -15.15 -12.85
CA GLN A 28 1.24 -15.03 -11.65
C GLN A 28 1.27 -13.58 -11.14
N ARG A 29 1.42 -12.60 -12.03
CA ARG A 29 1.37 -11.17 -11.65
C ARG A 29 0.01 -10.80 -11.06
N GLY A 30 -1.08 -11.24 -11.67
CA GLY A 30 -2.42 -11.01 -11.14
C GLY A 30 -2.60 -11.56 -9.72
N ARG A 31 -2.06 -12.75 -9.44
CA ARG A 31 -2.06 -13.31 -8.08
C ARG A 31 -1.28 -12.44 -7.09
N LEU A 32 -0.07 -12.02 -7.44
CA LEU A 32 0.74 -11.16 -6.56
C LEU A 32 0.04 -9.84 -6.26
N VAL A 33 -0.66 -9.26 -7.23
CA VAL A 33 -1.47 -8.05 -7.01
C VAL A 33 -2.62 -8.34 -6.05
N ALA A 34 -3.34 -9.46 -6.23
CA ALA A 34 -4.44 -9.86 -5.34
C ALA A 34 -3.95 -10.13 -3.90
N ASP A 35 -2.84 -10.84 -3.75
CA ASP A 35 -2.23 -11.10 -2.44
C ASP A 35 -1.77 -9.79 -1.78
N SER A 36 -1.22 -8.84 -2.55
CA SER A 36 -0.87 -7.50 -2.05
C SER A 36 -2.10 -6.71 -1.61
N GLN A 37 -3.21 -6.78 -2.36
CA GLN A 37 -4.46 -6.15 -1.96
C GLN A 37 -4.99 -6.71 -0.64
N GLN A 38 -4.97 -8.04 -0.47
CA GLN A 38 -5.37 -8.69 0.77
C GLN A 38 -4.51 -8.22 1.96
N ASN A 39 -3.19 -8.11 1.79
CA ASN A 39 -2.30 -7.53 2.81
C ASN A 39 -2.68 -6.08 3.13
N GLY A 40 -3.01 -5.30 2.12
CA GLY A 40 -3.46 -3.92 2.28
C GLY A 40 -4.79 -3.80 3.03
N GLU A 41 -5.75 -4.70 2.78
CA GLU A 41 -7.01 -4.77 3.55
C GLU A 41 -6.75 -5.05 5.04
N GLN A 42 -5.77 -5.90 5.35
CA GLN A 42 -5.37 -6.15 6.74
C GLN A 42 -4.73 -4.90 7.38
N ILE A 43 -3.97 -4.12 6.61
CA ILE A 43 -3.42 -2.83 7.09
C ILE A 43 -4.56 -1.87 7.42
N VAL A 44 -5.56 -1.72 6.55
CA VAL A 44 -6.73 -0.85 6.77
C VAL A 44 -7.48 -1.30 8.03
N ALA A 45 -7.80 -2.58 8.14
CA ALA A 45 -8.50 -3.14 9.30
C ALA A 45 -7.71 -2.94 10.61
N TRP A 46 -6.39 -3.02 10.56
CA TRP A 46 -5.54 -2.73 11.71
C TRP A 46 -5.67 -1.27 12.15
N PHE A 47 -5.61 -0.31 11.22
CA PHE A 47 -5.75 1.11 11.53
C PHE A 47 -7.14 1.46 12.05
N GLU A 48 -8.20 0.85 11.53
CA GLU A 48 -9.57 1.00 12.06
C GLU A 48 -9.65 0.51 13.52
N ASN A 49 -9.10 -0.67 13.81
CA ASN A 49 -9.03 -1.18 15.17
C ASN A 49 -8.16 -0.32 16.09
N PHE A 50 -7.05 0.21 15.56
CA PHE A 50 -6.18 1.14 16.29
C PHE A 50 -6.95 2.40 16.69
N ALA A 51 -7.69 3.00 15.76
CA ALA A 51 -8.50 4.20 16.03
C ALA A 51 -9.59 3.94 17.08
N LEU A 52 -10.26 2.79 17.04
CA LEU A 52 -11.25 2.40 18.05
C LEU A 52 -10.62 2.28 19.45
N LYS A 53 -9.49 1.58 19.57
CA LYS A 53 -8.76 1.46 20.84
C LYS A 53 -8.28 2.81 21.36
N PHE A 54 -7.88 3.72 20.47
CA PHE A 54 -7.51 5.07 20.83
C PHE A 54 -8.68 5.84 21.46
N GLN A 55 -9.85 5.74 20.86
CA GLN A 55 -11.06 6.38 21.38
C GLN A 55 -11.48 5.82 22.75
N ASP A 56 -11.30 4.52 22.96
CA ASP A 56 -11.64 3.84 24.22
C ASP A 56 -10.60 4.06 25.33
N GLY A 57 -9.50 4.76 25.06
CA GLY A 57 -8.41 4.99 26.02
C GLY A 57 -7.61 3.74 26.37
N SER A 58 -7.68 2.68 25.56
CA SER A 58 -6.93 1.44 25.75
C SER A 58 -5.44 1.65 25.46
N ALA A 59 -4.58 0.79 26.03
CA ALA A 59 -3.16 0.79 25.72
C ALA A 59 -2.94 0.47 24.24
N ILE A 60 -2.24 1.36 23.53
CA ILE A 60 -2.02 1.29 22.08
C ILE A 60 -0.54 1.18 21.78
N SER A 61 -0.20 0.34 20.80
CA SER A 61 1.14 0.19 20.25
C SER A 61 1.04 0.10 18.72
N PRO A 62 1.95 0.77 17.96
CA PRO A 62 3.05 1.62 18.45
C PRO A 62 2.59 3.03 18.83
N GLN A 63 3.21 3.57 19.87
CA GLN A 63 2.88 4.92 20.36
C GLN A 63 3.20 6.03 19.36
N SER A 64 4.13 5.80 18.45
CA SER A 64 4.51 6.73 17.37
C SER A 64 3.37 7.00 16.38
N CYS A 65 2.36 6.13 16.31
CA CYS A 65 1.18 6.31 15.47
C CYS A 65 0.03 7.04 16.17
N ILE A 66 0.17 7.38 17.45
CA ILE A 66 -0.87 8.10 18.18
C ILE A 66 -0.94 9.54 17.68
N PRO A 67 -2.10 10.00 17.17
CA PRO A 67 -2.26 11.37 16.73
C PRO A 67 -2.22 12.34 17.93
N ILE A 68 -1.67 13.52 17.68
CA ILE A 68 -1.60 14.59 18.70
C ILE A 68 -2.85 15.45 18.55
N SER A 69 -3.52 15.74 19.65
CA SER A 69 -4.60 16.74 19.64
C SER A 69 -3.97 18.15 19.59
N GLU A 70 -4.43 19.00 18.68
CA GLU A 70 -3.96 20.39 18.55
C GLU A 70 -4.22 21.24 19.80
N GLU A 71 -5.07 20.79 20.72
CA GLU A 71 -5.59 21.57 21.83
C GLU A 71 -4.85 21.42 23.17
N ALA A 72 -3.66 20.85 23.21
CA ALA A 72 -2.87 20.83 24.46
C ALA A 72 -1.80 21.95 24.46
N PRO A 73 -2.16 23.24 24.65
CA PRO A 73 -1.19 24.31 24.84
C PRO A 73 -0.55 24.13 26.22
N GLY A 74 0.66 23.61 26.24
CA GLY A 74 1.42 23.56 27.52
C GLY A 74 2.30 22.35 27.73
N GLN A 75 2.19 21.29 26.97
CA GLN A 75 3.15 20.18 27.01
C GLN A 75 4.42 20.54 26.23
N LYS A 76 5.22 21.43 26.78
CA LYS A 76 6.61 21.63 26.33
C LYS A 76 7.37 20.33 26.54
N GLY A 77 7.62 19.57 25.49
CA GLY A 77 8.40 18.33 25.53
C GLY A 77 7.68 17.06 25.05
N ALA A 78 6.42 17.12 24.66
CA ALA A 78 5.77 15.98 24.02
C ALA A 78 6.46 15.68 22.67
N LYS A 79 6.97 14.46 22.52
CA LYS A 79 7.58 14.01 21.27
C LYS A 79 6.50 14.09 20.18
N ILE A 80 6.72 14.96 19.20
CA ILE A 80 5.78 15.12 18.09
C ILE A 80 5.87 13.85 17.22
N ASN A 81 4.79 13.10 17.16
CA ASN A 81 4.71 11.95 16.29
C ASN A 81 4.60 12.40 14.83
N THR A 82 5.41 11.83 13.97
CA THR A 82 5.40 12.08 12.53
C THR A 82 4.99 10.82 11.80
N TRP A 83 4.52 10.98 10.56
CA TRP A 83 4.21 9.84 9.71
C TRP A 83 5.42 8.91 9.56
N LYS A 84 6.63 9.47 9.42
CA LYS A 84 7.87 8.70 9.36
C LYS A 84 8.03 7.78 10.57
N SER A 85 7.94 8.32 11.78
CA SER A 85 8.14 7.52 12.99
C SER A 85 7.08 6.43 13.14
N CYS A 86 5.84 6.70 12.74
CA CYS A 86 4.77 5.71 12.74
C CYS A 86 5.07 4.57 11.76
N VAL A 87 5.39 4.89 10.51
CA VAL A 87 5.65 3.87 9.48
C VAL A 87 6.91 3.05 9.78
N GLU A 88 7.97 3.68 10.30
CA GLU A 88 9.18 2.97 10.71
C GLU A 88 8.89 1.95 11.83
N ASP A 89 8.05 2.29 12.79
CA ASP A 89 7.64 1.35 13.84
C ASP A 89 6.68 0.27 13.33
N LEU A 90 5.78 0.60 12.39
CA LEU A 90 4.84 -0.37 11.82
C LEU A 90 5.52 -1.45 10.99
N TYR A 91 6.52 -1.06 10.18
CA TYR A 91 7.26 -1.98 9.30
C TYR A 91 8.60 -2.42 9.91
N GLY A 92 8.96 -1.91 11.09
CA GLY A 92 10.15 -2.34 11.83
C GLY A 92 10.06 -3.79 12.31
N ASN A 93 11.18 -4.33 12.82
CA ASN A 93 11.29 -5.75 13.20
C ASN A 93 10.21 -6.23 14.18
N ASP A 94 9.77 -5.38 15.08
CA ASP A 94 8.73 -5.68 16.08
C ASP A 94 7.35 -5.12 15.69
N GLY A 95 7.24 -4.52 14.51
CA GLY A 95 6.02 -3.89 14.03
C GLY A 95 4.99 -4.89 13.50
N PRO A 96 3.70 -4.53 13.53
CA PRO A 96 2.62 -5.41 13.08
C PRO A 96 2.70 -5.76 11.58
N PHE A 97 3.43 -4.96 10.78
CA PHE A 97 3.57 -5.14 9.34
C PHE A 97 4.98 -5.56 8.92
N HIS A 98 5.83 -5.98 9.85
CA HIS A 98 7.21 -6.41 9.56
C HIS A 98 7.31 -7.51 8.51
N GLN A 99 6.29 -8.37 8.43
CA GLN A 99 6.21 -9.47 7.47
C GLN A 99 5.71 -9.05 6.09
N TYR A 100 5.14 -7.85 5.95
CA TYR A 100 4.62 -7.40 4.66
C TYR A 100 5.77 -6.83 3.83
N THR A 101 6.05 -7.51 2.74
CA THR A 101 7.06 -7.14 1.76
C THR A 101 6.39 -6.74 0.45
N ASN A 102 7.12 -6.05 -0.39
CA ASN A 102 6.68 -5.78 -1.75
C ASN A 102 6.69 -7.10 -2.55
N LEU A 103 5.50 -7.65 -2.85
CA LEU A 103 5.37 -8.94 -3.53
C LEU A 103 5.70 -8.85 -5.03
N LEU A 104 5.56 -7.67 -5.65
CA LEU A 104 5.87 -7.47 -7.06
C LEU A 104 7.36 -7.27 -7.28
N ILE A 105 8.03 -6.59 -6.35
CA ILE A 105 9.47 -6.35 -6.37
C ILE A 105 10.06 -6.68 -4.99
N PRO A 106 10.41 -7.93 -4.70
CA PRO A 106 10.78 -8.38 -3.35
C PRO A 106 11.94 -7.63 -2.67
N LYS A 107 12.75 -6.90 -3.43
CA LYS A 107 13.86 -6.07 -2.91
C LYS A 107 13.48 -4.61 -2.71
N ALA A 108 12.32 -4.19 -3.18
CA ALA A 108 11.81 -2.84 -3.00
C ALA A 108 11.10 -2.70 -1.64
N PRO A 109 10.99 -1.47 -1.12
CA PRO A 109 10.23 -1.20 0.09
C PRO A 109 8.76 -1.64 -0.04
N ALA A 110 8.16 -2.05 1.08
CA ALA A 110 6.74 -2.39 1.12
C ALA A 110 5.84 -1.15 0.95
N TYR A 111 6.35 0.05 1.22
CA TYR A 111 5.64 1.31 1.06
C TYR A 111 6.50 2.34 0.34
N ALA A 112 5.86 3.30 -0.34
CA ALA A 112 6.53 4.41 -1.00
C ALA A 112 5.71 5.70 -0.84
N ALA A 113 6.35 6.85 -1.04
CA ALA A 113 5.70 8.14 -0.92
C ALA A 113 4.70 8.40 -2.08
N LYS A 114 4.99 7.90 -3.26
CA LYS A 114 4.15 8.06 -4.46
C LYS A 114 4.29 6.86 -5.40
N CYS A 115 3.28 6.68 -6.24
CA CYS A 115 3.31 5.73 -7.35
C CYS A 115 3.80 6.47 -8.61
N ASP A 116 5.05 6.26 -8.98
CA ASP A 116 5.68 7.01 -10.07
C ASP A 116 6.54 6.09 -10.93
N LYS A 117 6.33 6.12 -12.25
CA LYS A 117 7.10 5.34 -13.22
C LYS A 117 8.60 5.66 -13.26
N HIS A 118 8.99 6.83 -12.76
CA HIS A 118 10.40 7.22 -12.65
C HIS A 118 11.05 6.70 -11.37
N GLU A 119 10.24 6.22 -10.41
CA GLU A 119 10.68 5.55 -9.19
C GLU A 119 10.39 4.05 -9.29
N LEU A 120 11.28 3.31 -9.97
CA LEU A 120 11.11 1.88 -10.27
C LEU A 120 10.75 1.01 -9.07
N ASN A 121 11.10 1.45 -7.87
CA ASN A 121 10.82 0.74 -6.62
C ASN A 121 9.41 1.03 -6.06
N SER A 122 8.61 1.89 -6.69
CA SER A 122 7.25 2.20 -6.22
C SER A 122 6.22 1.17 -6.67
N SER A 123 6.49 0.41 -7.73
CA SER A 123 5.60 -0.68 -8.15
C SER A 123 5.51 -1.77 -7.07
N GLY A 124 4.30 -2.18 -6.73
CA GLY A 124 4.01 -3.14 -5.65
C GLY A 124 4.06 -2.54 -4.24
N ALA A 125 4.40 -1.27 -4.10
CA ALA A 125 4.43 -0.59 -2.81
C ALA A 125 3.04 -0.08 -2.41
N PHE A 126 2.78 -0.04 -1.12
CA PHE A 126 1.64 0.65 -0.54
C PHE A 126 1.88 2.16 -0.55
N ILE A 127 0.88 2.91 -0.97
CA ILE A 127 0.88 4.37 -1.01
C ILE A 127 -0.17 4.87 -0.04
N PHE A 128 0.26 5.70 0.89
CA PHE A 128 -0.63 6.37 1.84
C PHE A 128 -0.86 7.79 1.38
N GLU A 129 -2.11 8.15 1.19
CA GLU A 129 -2.53 9.45 0.68
C GLU A 129 -3.41 10.13 1.73
N LYS A 130 -3.10 11.37 2.05
CA LYS A 130 -3.97 12.21 2.89
C LYS A 130 -5.15 12.70 2.08
N LEU A 131 -6.34 12.52 2.61
CA LEU A 131 -7.57 13.06 2.04
C LEU A 131 -7.88 14.43 2.63
N THR A 132 -7.92 15.44 1.77
CA THR A 132 -8.31 16.79 2.15
C THR A 132 -9.72 17.08 1.65
N ALA A 133 -10.59 17.53 2.53
CA ALA A 133 -11.95 17.90 2.15
C ALA A 133 -11.95 19.00 1.08
N ASN A 134 -12.70 18.78 0.02
CA ASN A 134 -12.91 19.76 -1.03
C ASN A 134 -14.36 20.22 -0.99
N PRO A 135 -14.65 21.49 -0.61
CA PRO A 135 -16.02 21.99 -0.52
C PRO A 135 -16.79 21.96 -1.84
N ALA A 136 -16.09 21.95 -2.96
CA ALA A 136 -16.67 22.04 -4.30
C ALA A 136 -16.68 20.71 -5.06
N GLY A 137 -16.23 19.59 -4.44
CA GLY A 137 -16.13 18.31 -5.14
C GLY A 137 -15.68 17.15 -4.24
N PRO A 138 -15.31 16.03 -4.84
CA PRO A 138 -14.79 14.90 -4.07
C PRO A 138 -13.49 15.29 -3.33
N PRO A 139 -13.16 14.62 -2.20
CA PRO A 139 -11.93 14.86 -1.48
C PRO A 139 -10.72 14.75 -2.41
N SER A 140 -9.77 15.67 -2.29
CA SER A 140 -8.49 15.56 -2.99
C SER A 140 -7.55 14.65 -2.20
N ALA A 141 -6.86 13.76 -2.90
CA ALA A 141 -5.85 12.90 -2.33
C ALA A 141 -4.46 13.47 -2.65
N GLY A 142 -3.59 13.53 -1.67
CA GLY A 142 -2.20 13.91 -1.82
C GLY A 142 -1.28 12.98 -1.05
N PRO A 143 0.00 12.84 -1.43
CA PRO A 143 0.93 11.95 -0.75
C PRO A 143 1.07 12.34 0.73
N MET A 144 1.14 11.33 1.58
CA MET A 144 1.46 11.52 2.99
C MET A 144 2.97 11.71 3.13
N GLU A 145 3.39 12.93 3.46
CA GLU A 145 4.82 13.23 3.59
C GLU A 145 5.41 12.64 4.87
N LEU A 146 6.64 12.11 4.80
CA LEU A 146 7.32 11.48 5.95
C LEU A 146 7.45 12.43 7.14
N GLY A 147 7.68 13.71 6.90
CA GLY A 147 7.79 14.75 7.94
C GLY A 147 6.46 15.24 8.49
N GLU A 148 5.34 14.78 7.96
CA GLU A 148 4.02 15.26 8.36
C GLU A 148 3.68 14.85 9.78
N LYS A 149 3.17 15.81 10.57
CA LYS A 149 2.71 15.56 11.92
C LYS A 149 1.40 14.77 11.90
N LEU A 150 1.31 13.77 12.76
CA LEU A 150 0.08 13.03 12.94
C LEU A 150 -0.88 13.84 13.81
N LEU A 151 -1.88 14.43 13.18
CA LEU A 151 -2.95 15.16 13.86
C LEU A 151 -4.20 14.29 13.92
N GLY A 152 -4.97 14.43 14.99
CA GLY A 152 -6.25 13.71 15.10
C GLY A 152 -7.24 14.09 14.01
N GLY A 153 -7.94 13.11 13.48
CA GLY A 153 -8.97 13.32 12.47
C GLY A 153 -8.48 13.35 11.03
N ILE A 154 -7.22 13.00 10.77
CA ILE A 154 -6.72 12.86 9.39
C ILE A 154 -7.36 11.63 8.73
N ASN A 155 -7.97 11.83 7.58
CA ASN A 155 -8.44 10.73 6.73
C ASN A 155 -7.32 10.32 5.78
N ILE A 156 -7.02 9.03 5.75
CA ILE A 156 -5.95 8.44 4.93
C ILE A 156 -6.55 7.41 4.00
N ARG A 157 -6.15 7.45 2.74
CA ARG A 157 -6.40 6.41 1.74
C ARG A 157 -5.18 5.53 1.62
N LEU A 158 -5.39 4.22 1.66
CA LEU A 158 -4.38 3.24 1.29
C LEU A 158 -4.64 2.77 -0.13
N SER A 159 -3.62 2.86 -0.97
CA SER A 159 -3.62 2.38 -2.34
C SER A 159 -2.42 1.48 -2.60
N LEU A 160 -2.53 0.56 -3.55
CA LEU A 160 -1.42 -0.24 -4.08
C LEU A 160 -0.96 0.37 -5.40
N CYS A 161 0.33 0.58 -5.56
CA CYS A 161 0.92 0.95 -6.84
C CYS A 161 1.09 -0.32 -7.71
N ASP A 162 0.36 -0.45 -8.80
CA ASP A 162 0.45 -1.62 -9.67
C ASP A 162 1.69 -1.62 -10.57
N THR A 163 1.81 -2.63 -11.42
CA THR A 163 2.91 -2.74 -12.38
C THR A 163 2.85 -1.71 -13.51
N GLY A 164 1.69 -1.11 -13.75
CA GLY A 164 1.46 -0.03 -14.72
C GLY A 164 1.61 1.37 -14.10
N TYR A 165 1.98 1.43 -12.81
CA TYR A 165 2.05 2.67 -12.04
C TYR A 165 0.70 3.38 -11.90
N TYR A 166 -0.37 2.60 -11.80
CA TYR A 166 -1.69 3.07 -11.43
C TYR A 166 -1.97 2.77 -9.95
N LEU A 167 -2.71 3.66 -9.32
CA LEU A 167 -3.15 3.47 -7.93
C LEU A 167 -4.41 2.60 -7.89
N ILE A 168 -4.31 1.44 -7.27
CA ILE A 168 -5.44 0.59 -6.94
C ILE A 168 -5.86 0.92 -5.52
N LYS A 169 -7.00 1.59 -5.35
CA LYS A 169 -7.54 1.89 -4.02
C LYS A 169 -7.86 0.60 -3.28
N ILE A 170 -7.36 0.48 -2.03
CA ILE A 170 -7.65 -0.64 -1.12
C ILE A 170 -8.72 -0.22 -0.12
N GLY A 171 -8.49 0.86 0.62
CA GLY A 171 -9.43 1.34 1.63
C GLY A 171 -9.09 2.75 2.12
N GLU A 172 -9.89 3.22 3.06
CA GLU A 172 -9.71 4.52 3.72
C GLU A 172 -9.93 4.32 5.22
N PHE A 173 -9.14 5.01 6.03
CA PHE A 173 -9.25 4.99 7.48
C PHE A 173 -8.98 6.37 8.05
N LYS A 174 -9.34 6.57 9.32
CA LYS A 174 -9.15 7.83 10.04
C LYS A 174 -8.24 7.60 11.25
N LEU A 175 -7.26 8.48 11.43
CA LEU A 175 -6.43 8.55 12.63
C LEU A 175 -6.94 9.57 13.62
#